data_6d1cb22c8a1e8a24672a6e6bfadc621d
#
_entry.id   6d1cb22c8a1e8a24672a6e6bfadc621d
#
_cell.length_a   1.000
_cell.length_b   1.000
_cell.length_c   1.000
_cell.angle_alpha   90.00
_cell.angle_beta   90.00
_cell.angle_gamma   90.00
#
_symmetry.space_group_name_H-M   'P 1'
#
loop_
_entity.id
_entity.type
_entity.pdbx_description
1 polymer ?
#
loop_
_entity_poly.entity_id
_entity_poly.type
_entity_poly.pdbx_seq_one_letter_code
_entity_poly.pdbx_strand_id
1 'polypeptide(L)'
;RVNMIIDMSHSAEFSTLEAIEISIQPIVVSHANPLFWHQGLRNKSDKVLKALNDSGGMIGFSLYPHHLKDASNCTLQSFCEMIAESTKKISVKQIGIGSDLCIHHPDSIVEWMRNGTWTKTKDFGEGTADNAGFPPQPSWFEDARGFENLHKGLKDVGFSEEETHDILGNNWYNFYKKFD
;
A
#
# COMPACT_ATOMS: atom_id res chain seq x y z
N ARG A 1 -11.10 -17.32 19.93
CA ARG A 1 -10.84 -16.27 18.92
C ARG A 1 -9.34 -16.12 18.81
N VAL A 2 -8.84 -16.01 17.59
CA VAL A 2 -7.39 -15.98 17.31
C VAL A 2 -6.87 -14.55 17.03
N ASN A 3 -7.72 -13.54 17.19
CA ASN A 3 -7.41 -12.11 16.95
C ASN A 3 -6.68 -11.84 15.62
N MET A 4 -7.07 -12.57 14.57
CA MET A 4 -6.49 -12.42 13.24
C MET A 4 -7.06 -11.18 12.55
N ILE A 5 -6.20 -10.32 12.04
CA ILE A 5 -6.58 -9.12 11.29
C ILE A 5 -6.80 -9.50 9.82
N ILE A 6 -7.89 -9.02 9.25
CA ILE A 6 -8.24 -9.26 7.84
C ILE A 6 -7.55 -8.19 6.99
N ASP A 7 -6.76 -8.62 6.01
CA ASP A 7 -6.12 -7.75 5.02
C ASP A 7 -6.77 -7.91 3.65
N MET A 8 -7.28 -6.81 3.11
CA MET A 8 -8.00 -6.75 1.83
C MET A 8 -7.17 -6.10 0.71
N SER A 9 -5.84 -6.05 0.83
CA SER A 9 -4.96 -5.46 -0.19
C SER A 9 -5.13 -6.11 -1.56
N HIS A 10 -5.26 -7.45 -1.61
CA HIS A 10 -5.42 -8.22 -2.84
C HIS A 10 -6.87 -8.46 -3.27
N SER A 11 -7.82 -7.79 -2.65
CA SER A 11 -9.25 -7.99 -2.91
C SER A 11 -9.84 -6.89 -3.79
N ALA A 12 -10.81 -7.27 -4.61
CA ALA A 12 -11.59 -6.34 -5.42
C ALA A 12 -12.43 -5.38 -4.55
N GLU A 13 -12.86 -4.27 -5.12
CA GLU A 13 -13.62 -3.23 -4.42
C GLU A 13 -14.84 -3.77 -3.70
N PHE A 14 -15.68 -4.53 -4.40
CA PHE A 14 -16.92 -5.08 -3.84
C PHE A 14 -16.64 -5.96 -2.61
N SER A 15 -15.72 -6.92 -2.74
CA SER A 15 -15.35 -7.81 -1.63
C SER A 15 -14.72 -7.05 -0.46
N THR A 16 -13.96 -5.99 -0.74
CA THR A 16 -13.37 -5.15 0.30
C THR A 16 -14.45 -4.40 1.08
N LEU A 17 -15.41 -3.78 0.39
CA LEU A 17 -16.51 -3.05 1.03
C LEU A 17 -17.41 -3.97 1.84
N GLU A 18 -17.76 -5.14 1.29
CA GLU A 18 -18.54 -6.15 1.99
C GLU A 18 -17.80 -6.66 3.25
N ALA A 19 -16.50 -6.94 3.15
CA ALA A 19 -15.70 -7.34 4.30
C ALA A 19 -15.66 -6.27 5.39
N ILE A 20 -15.56 -4.98 5.02
CA ILE A 20 -15.63 -3.87 5.98
C ILE A 20 -16.99 -3.83 6.68
N GLU A 21 -18.07 -4.02 5.92
CA GLU A 21 -19.44 -3.95 6.45
C GLU A 21 -19.75 -5.07 7.44
N ILE A 22 -19.33 -6.32 7.14
CA ILE A 22 -19.66 -7.48 7.98
C ILE A 22 -18.65 -7.77 9.08
N SER A 23 -17.46 -7.18 9.02
CA SER A 23 -16.42 -7.43 10.01
C SER A 23 -16.76 -6.76 11.34
N ILE A 24 -16.68 -7.56 12.44
CA ILE A 24 -16.86 -7.05 13.81
C ILE A 24 -15.68 -6.14 14.22
N GLN A 25 -14.52 -6.33 13.59
CA GLN A 25 -13.29 -5.59 13.92
C GLN A 25 -12.81 -4.82 12.71
N PRO A 26 -12.12 -3.68 12.91
CA PRO A 26 -11.53 -2.95 11.82
C PRO A 26 -10.59 -3.83 11.00
N ILE A 27 -10.68 -3.72 9.68
CA ILE A 27 -9.81 -4.43 8.74
C ILE A 27 -8.74 -3.50 8.17
N VAL A 28 -7.80 -4.07 7.44
CA VAL A 28 -6.72 -3.29 6.82
C VAL A 28 -6.67 -3.48 5.31
N VAL A 29 -6.13 -2.50 4.64
CA VAL A 29 -5.49 -2.61 3.34
C VAL A 29 -4.01 -2.32 3.59
N SER A 30 -3.22 -3.37 3.78
CA SER A 30 -1.84 -3.19 4.26
C SER A 30 -0.91 -2.57 3.21
N HIS A 31 -1.21 -2.74 1.90
CA HIS A 31 -0.39 -2.20 0.81
C HIS A 31 -1.23 -1.93 -0.45
N ALA A 32 -1.62 -0.70 -0.66
CA ALA A 32 -2.24 -0.20 -1.88
C ALA A 32 -2.21 1.34 -1.90
N ASN A 33 -2.42 1.94 -3.07
CA ASN A 33 -2.48 3.39 -3.23
C ASN A 33 -3.89 3.85 -3.65
N PRO A 34 -4.19 5.15 -3.63
CA PRO A 34 -5.50 5.64 -4.03
C PRO A 34 -5.66 5.69 -5.54
N LEU A 35 -6.81 5.21 -6.05
CA LEU A 35 -7.17 5.26 -7.48
C LEU A 35 -7.23 6.69 -8.02
N PHE A 36 -7.59 7.69 -7.20
CA PHE A 36 -7.64 9.08 -7.65
C PHE A 36 -6.27 9.64 -8.04
N TRP A 37 -5.19 9.04 -7.52
CA TRP A 37 -3.82 9.44 -7.82
C TRP A 37 -3.21 8.66 -8.98
N HIS A 38 -3.46 7.35 -9.00
CA HIS A 38 -2.99 6.45 -10.06
C HIS A 38 -3.98 5.31 -10.27
N GLN A 39 -4.38 5.09 -11.53
CA GLN A 39 -5.35 4.06 -11.93
C GLN A 39 -4.73 2.66 -12.03
N GLY A 40 -4.02 2.24 -10.97
CA GLY A 40 -3.48 0.89 -10.87
C GLY A 40 -4.55 -0.12 -10.46
N LEU A 41 -4.49 -1.34 -10.99
CA LEU A 41 -5.48 -2.41 -10.74
C LEU A 41 -5.66 -2.76 -9.26
N ARG A 42 -4.60 -2.61 -8.48
CA ARG A 42 -4.56 -2.92 -7.04
C ARG A 42 -4.97 -1.73 -6.16
N ASN A 43 -4.99 -0.53 -6.73
CA ASN A 43 -5.28 0.69 -6.00
C ASN A 43 -6.75 0.76 -5.58
N LYS A 44 -7.02 1.50 -4.53
CA LYS A 44 -8.31 1.53 -3.85
C LYS A 44 -9.09 2.80 -4.16
N SER A 45 -10.39 2.66 -4.39
CA SER A 45 -11.27 3.77 -4.68
C SER A 45 -11.52 4.66 -3.45
N ASP A 46 -12.03 5.87 -3.70
CA ASP A 46 -12.49 6.79 -2.64
C ASP A 46 -13.54 6.14 -1.73
N LYS A 47 -14.37 5.24 -2.28
CA LYS A 47 -15.37 4.51 -1.48
C LYS A 47 -14.70 3.61 -0.45
N VAL A 48 -13.65 2.89 -0.85
CA VAL A 48 -12.87 2.03 0.06
C VAL A 48 -12.15 2.88 1.10
N LEU A 49 -11.50 3.99 0.70
CA LEU A 49 -10.82 4.89 1.64
C LEU A 49 -11.80 5.43 2.68
N LYS A 50 -12.98 5.88 2.25
CA LYS A 50 -14.02 6.35 3.15
C LYS A 50 -14.51 5.22 4.08
N ALA A 51 -14.77 4.03 3.58
CA ALA A 51 -15.23 2.91 4.37
C ALA A 51 -14.19 2.49 5.44
N LEU A 52 -12.91 2.46 5.08
CA LEU A 52 -11.82 2.26 6.05
C LEU A 52 -11.81 3.35 7.11
N ASN A 53 -11.95 4.63 6.70
CA ASN A 53 -12.02 5.74 7.65
C ASN A 53 -13.16 5.57 8.65
N ASP A 54 -14.35 5.28 8.17
CA ASP A 54 -15.57 5.21 8.98
C ASP A 54 -15.57 3.99 9.91
N SER A 55 -14.92 2.89 9.52
CA SER A 55 -14.80 1.66 10.31
C SER A 55 -13.61 1.62 11.28
N GLY A 56 -12.74 2.63 11.25
CA GLY A 56 -11.50 2.63 12.04
C GLY A 56 -10.41 1.70 11.51
N GLY A 57 -10.52 1.28 10.24
CA GLY A 57 -9.52 0.49 9.54
C GLY A 57 -8.26 1.28 9.19
N MET A 58 -7.29 0.61 8.56
CA MET A 58 -6.00 1.21 8.19
C MET A 58 -5.70 1.00 6.71
N ILE A 59 -4.98 1.96 6.11
CA ILE A 59 -4.34 1.78 4.81
C ILE A 59 -2.83 2.00 4.91
N GLY A 60 -2.05 1.06 4.37
CA GLY A 60 -0.61 1.22 4.14
C GLY A 60 -0.34 1.63 2.70
N PHE A 61 0.27 2.78 2.47
CA PHE A 61 0.60 3.19 1.11
C PHE A 61 1.79 2.40 0.59
N SER A 62 1.56 1.81 -0.59
CA SER A 62 2.49 0.90 -1.25
C SER A 62 3.58 1.64 -2.00
N LEU A 63 4.78 1.08 -1.95
CA LEU A 63 5.94 1.50 -2.72
C LEU A 63 6.24 0.55 -3.88
N TYR A 64 5.39 -0.47 -4.10
CA TYR A 64 5.51 -1.35 -5.25
C TYR A 64 5.28 -0.55 -6.54
N PRO A 65 6.22 -0.58 -7.52
CA PRO A 65 6.20 0.36 -8.64
C PRO A 65 4.92 0.38 -9.47
N HIS A 66 4.26 -0.77 -9.69
CA HIS A 66 3.00 -0.81 -10.43
C HIS A 66 1.81 -0.15 -9.69
N HIS A 67 1.95 0.13 -8.40
CA HIS A 67 0.94 0.88 -7.64
C HIS A 67 1.19 2.39 -7.66
N LEU A 68 2.38 2.82 -8.12
CA LEU A 68 2.83 4.20 -8.10
C LEU A 68 2.54 4.91 -9.43
N LYS A 69 2.21 6.18 -9.36
CA LYS A 69 2.26 7.06 -10.53
C LYS A 69 3.71 7.14 -11.01
N ASP A 70 3.91 6.97 -12.31
CA ASP A 70 5.22 6.93 -12.96
C ASP A 70 6.10 5.71 -12.57
N ALA A 71 5.51 4.68 -11.94
CA ALA A 71 6.16 3.41 -11.60
C ALA A 71 7.53 3.61 -10.91
N SER A 72 8.59 3.00 -11.43
CA SER A 72 9.97 3.11 -10.91
C SER A 72 10.54 4.54 -10.99
N ASN A 73 9.94 5.42 -11.79
CA ASN A 73 10.32 6.85 -11.91
C ASN A 73 9.54 7.75 -10.93
N CYS A 74 8.69 7.17 -10.07
CA CYS A 74 7.96 7.92 -9.05
C CYS A 74 8.94 8.70 -8.17
N THR A 75 8.73 10.00 -8.04
CA THR A 75 9.57 10.85 -7.18
C THR A 75 9.09 10.76 -5.73
N LEU A 76 10.00 10.97 -4.78
CA LEU A 76 9.67 11.09 -3.35
C LEU A 76 8.58 12.15 -3.11
N GLN A 77 8.71 13.30 -3.77
CA GLN A 77 7.73 14.38 -3.68
C GLN A 77 6.34 13.92 -4.12
N SER A 78 6.23 13.29 -5.31
CA SER A 78 4.94 12.78 -5.82
C SER A 78 4.30 11.77 -4.87
N PHE A 79 5.08 10.88 -4.28
CA PHE A 79 4.58 9.92 -3.29
C PHE A 79 4.07 10.60 -2.02
N CYS A 80 4.82 11.55 -1.47
CA CYS A 80 4.42 12.28 -0.27
C CYS A 80 3.22 13.22 -0.52
N GLU A 81 3.12 13.84 -1.71
CA GLU A 81 1.94 14.60 -2.13
C GLU A 81 0.69 13.72 -2.22
N MET A 82 0.82 12.50 -2.73
CA MET A 82 -0.27 11.51 -2.72
C MET A 82 -0.77 11.25 -1.30
N ILE A 83 0.14 11.07 -0.33
CA ILE A 83 -0.22 10.88 1.07
C ILE A 83 -0.95 12.11 1.60
N ALA A 84 -0.43 13.31 1.34
CA ALA A 84 -1.05 14.56 1.77
C ALA A 84 -2.46 14.74 1.18
N GLU A 85 -2.66 14.48 -0.12
CA GLU A 85 -3.98 14.54 -0.74
C GLU A 85 -4.95 13.49 -0.17
N SER A 86 -4.44 12.33 0.23
CA SER A 86 -5.26 11.27 0.82
C SER A 86 -5.86 11.66 2.17
N THR A 87 -5.24 12.59 2.92
CA THR A 87 -5.79 13.07 4.20
C THR A 87 -7.13 13.80 4.07
N LYS A 88 -7.51 14.21 2.87
CA LYS A 88 -8.83 14.76 2.57
C LYS A 88 -9.94 13.70 2.57
N LYS A 89 -9.60 12.42 2.57
CA LYS A 89 -10.52 11.29 2.42
C LYS A 89 -10.43 10.27 3.56
N ILE A 90 -9.29 10.19 4.21
CA ILE A 90 -9.02 9.28 5.33
C ILE A 90 -8.16 9.99 6.37
N SER A 91 -8.44 9.76 7.64
CA SER A 91 -7.69 10.37 8.76
C SER A 91 -6.21 10.03 8.69
N VAL A 92 -5.35 11.00 8.98
CA VAL A 92 -3.90 10.79 9.10
C VAL A 92 -3.55 9.66 10.09
N LYS A 93 -4.37 9.44 11.12
CA LYS A 93 -4.20 8.37 12.11
C LYS A 93 -4.50 6.96 11.57
N GLN A 94 -5.06 6.86 10.38
CA GLN A 94 -5.40 5.59 9.70
C GLN A 94 -4.53 5.35 8.47
N ILE A 95 -3.50 6.16 8.29
CA ILE A 95 -2.52 6.07 7.21
C ILE A 95 -1.22 5.50 7.76
N GLY A 96 -0.60 4.59 7.01
CA GLY A 96 0.74 4.08 7.28
C GLY A 96 1.49 3.78 5.99
N ILE A 97 2.69 3.27 6.11
CA ILE A 97 3.46 2.75 4.97
C ILE A 97 3.33 1.23 4.94
N GLY A 98 3.02 0.69 3.76
CA GLY A 98 2.98 -0.74 3.46
C GLY A 98 3.82 -1.00 2.21
N SER A 99 5.14 -1.01 2.37
CA SER A 99 6.09 -0.87 1.26
C SER A 99 5.93 -1.92 0.16
N ASP A 100 5.48 -3.13 0.50
CA ASP A 100 5.45 -4.28 -0.44
C ASP A 100 6.82 -4.50 -1.10
N LEU A 101 7.89 -4.25 -0.34
CA LEU A 101 9.27 -4.24 -0.82
C LEU A 101 9.74 -5.65 -1.16
N CYS A 102 10.04 -5.88 -2.43
CA CYS A 102 10.55 -7.14 -2.96
C CYS A 102 12.00 -6.97 -3.42
N ILE A 103 12.95 -7.27 -2.54
CA ILE A 103 14.39 -7.18 -2.84
C ILE A 103 15.06 -8.55 -2.74
N HIS A 104 16.15 -8.72 -3.48
CA HIS A 104 16.96 -9.94 -3.48
C HIS A 104 16.21 -11.22 -3.93
N HIS A 105 15.07 -11.07 -4.59
CA HIS A 105 14.38 -12.19 -5.21
C HIS A 105 14.84 -12.35 -6.67
N PRO A 106 15.27 -13.53 -7.08
CA PRO A 106 15.58 -13.78 -8.48
C PRO A 106 14.30 -13.79 -9.33
N ASP A 107 14.40 -13.38 -10.59
CA ASP A 107 13.28 -13.36 -11.54
C ASP A 107 12.60 -14.72 -11.68
N SER A 108 13.32 -15.82 -11.45
CA SER A 108 12.77 -17.17 -11.45
C SER A 108 11.63 -17.38 -10.44
N ILE A 109 11.60 -16.66 -9.32
CA ILE A 109 10.47 -16.72 -8.36
C ILE A 109 9.23 -16.09 -8.99
N VAL A 110 9.38 -14.93 -9.64
CA VAL A 110 8.27 -14.25 -10.32
C VAL A 110 7.78 -15.10 -11.49
N GLU A 111 8.70 -15.64 -12.27
CA GLU A 111 8.39 -16.55 -13.36
C GLU A 111 7.63 -17.78 -12.87
N TRP A 112 8.04 -18.39 -11.76
CA TRP A 112 7.35 -19.52 -11.14
C TRP A 112 5.93 -19.16 -10.71
N MET A 113 5.72 -18.01 -10.06
CA MET A 113 4.39 -17.55 -9.65
C MET A 113 3.46 -17.34 -10.84
N ARG A 114 3.99 -16.89 -11.99
CA ARG A 114 3.20 -16.52 -13.18
C ARG A 114 3.03 -17.63 -14.20
N ASN A 115 3.75 -18.74 -14.05
CA ASN A 115 3.72 -19.87 -15.00
C ASN A 115 2.62 -20.90 -14.69
N GLY A 116 1.42 -20.47 -14.31
CA GLY A 116 0.28 -21.35 -14.16
C GLY A 116 0.22 -22.14 -12.84
N THR A 117 1.01 -21.76 -11.83
CA THR A 117 0.88 -22.34 -10.48
C THR A 117 -0.47 -22.00 -9.86
N TRP A 118 -0.94 -20.80 -10.11
CA TRP A 118 -2.20 -20.27 -9.59
C TRP A 118 -3.26 -20.03 -10.67
N THR A 119 -2.86 -20.08 -11.94
CA THR A 119 -3.72 -19.86 -13.11
C THR A 119 -3.54 -20.97 -14.13
N LYS A 120 -4.53 -21.19 -14.98
CA LYS A 120 -4.45 -22.16 -16.09
C LYS A 120 -3.58 -21.69 -17.26
N THR A 121 -3.41 -20.39 -17.36
CA THR A 121 -2.65 -19.70 -18.39
C THR A 121 -1.60 -18.83 -17.74
N LYS A 122 -0.53 -18.52 -18.47
CA LYS A 122 0.51 -17.61 -18.01
C LYS A 122 -0.10 -16.23 -17.71
N ASP A 123 0.09 -15.75 -16.49
CA ASP A 123 -0.42 -14.45 -16.02
C ASP A 123 0.76 -13.63 -15.52
N PHE A 124 1.03 -12.52 -16.18
CA PHE A 124 2.11 -11.60 -15.82
C PHE A 124 1.66 -10.54 -14.82
N GLY A 125 0.39 -10.58 -14.36
CA GLY A 125 -0.17 -9.55 -13.50
C GLY A 125 -0.06 -8.17 -14.16
N GLU A 126 0.57 -7.23 -13.47
CA GLU A 126 0.83 -5.87 -13.98
C GLU A 126 2.14 -5.78 -14.80
N GLY A 127 2.90 -6.87 -14.94
CA GLY A 127 4.09 -6.97 -15.79
C GLY A 127 3.76 -7.36 -17.23
N THR A 128 4.78 -7.69 -18.00
CA THR A 128 4.68 -8.16 -19.40
C THR A 128 5.53 -9.42 -19.62
N ALA A 129 5.34 -10.10 -20.75
CA ALA A 129 6.15 -11.27 -21.12
C ALA A 129 7.65 -10.91 -21.24
N ASP A 130 7.95 -9.69 -21.70
CA ASP A 130 9.32 -9.22 -21.91
C ASP A 130 9.94 -8.64 -20.62
N ASN A 131 9.12 -8.39 -19.60
CA ASN A 131 9.54 -7.91 -18.29
C ASN A 131 8.72 -8.62 -17.20
N ALA A 132 9.02 -9.89 -17.02
CA ALA A 132 8.28 -10.78 -16.11
C ALA A 132 8.76 -10.71 -14.66
N GLY A 133 9.91 -10.06 -14.40
CA GLY A 133 10.49 -9.88 -13.07
C GLY A 133 9.81 -8.82 -12.22
N PHE A 134 10.34 -8.59 -11.02
CA PHE A 134 9.95 -7.44 -10.22
C PHE A 134 10.50 -6.16 -10.86
N PRO A 135 9.67 -5.10 -10.98
CA PRO A 135 10.16 -3.82 -11.46
C PRO A 135 11.18 -3.24 -10.46
N PRO A 136 12.20 -2.49 -10.95
CA PRO A 136 13.14 -1.84 -10.07
C PRO A 136 12.41 -0.82 -9.18
N GLN A 137 12.81 -0.74 -7.92
CA GLN A 137 12.27 0.22 -6.97
C GLN A 137 12.63 1.66 -7.37
N PRO A 138 11.83 2.67 -6.98
CA PRO A 138 12.25 4.06 -7.10
C PRO A 138 13.60 4.29 -6.41
N SER A 139 14.52 5.04 -7.04
CA SER A 139 15.89 5.25 -6.58
C SER A 139 16.02 5.81 -5.16
N TRP A 140 14.99 6.46 -4.66
CA TRP A 140 14.94 6.98 -3.29
C TRP A 140 14.43 5.96 -2.25
N PHE A 141 13.96 4.76 -2.71
CA PHE A 141 13.47 3.67 -1.85
C PHE A 141 13.86 2.30 -2.39
N GLU A 142 15.13 2.04 -2.57
CA GLU A 142 15.63 0.76 -3.06
C GLU A 142 15.62 -0.34 -1.99
N ASP A 143 15.71 0.06 -0.72
CA ASP A 143 15.65 -0.83 0.44
C ASP A 143 15.10 -0.08 1.68
N ALA A 144 15.09 -0.75 2.84
CA ALA A 144 14.54 -0.20 4.09
C ALA A 144 15.22 1.10 4.56
N ARG A 145 16.42 1.44 4.11
CA ARG A 145 17.09 2.72 4.42
C ARG A 145 16.34 3.91 3.81
N GLY A 146 15.53 3.65 2.76
CA GLY A 146 14.66 4.65 2.14
C GLY A 146 13.60 5.27 3.06
N PHE A 147 13.34 4.68 4.24
CA PHE A 147 12.47 5.31 5.25
C PHE A 147 12.98 6.67 5.74
N GLU A 148 14.30 6.90 5.75
CA GLU A 148 14.87 8.22 6.07
C GLU A 148 14.45 9.27 5.03
N ASN A 149 14.39 8.91 3.76
CA ASN A 149 13.91 9.79 2.70
C ASN A 149 12.41 10.11 2.87
N LEU A 150 11.60 9.11 3.25
CA LEU A 150 10.18 9.32 3.53
C LEU A 150 9.96 10.32 4.67
N HIS A 151 10.73 10.23 5.75
CA HIS A 151 10.65 11.20 6.85
C HIS A 151 10.81 12.63 6.31
N LYS A 152 11.87 12.85 5.53
CA LYS A 152 12.13 14.17 4.94
C LYS A 152 11.00 14.59 3.98
N GLY A 153 10.58 13.70 3.08
CA GLY A 153 9.55 14.01 2.08
C GLY A 153 8.20 14.36 2.70
N LEU A 154 7.79 13.67 3.77
CA LEU A 154 6.56 14.00 4.50
C LEU A 154 6.64 15.38 5.16
N LYS A 155 7.79 15.74 5.72
CA LYS A 155 8.02 17.10 6.26
C LYS A 155 7.96 18.15 5.17
N ASP A 156 8.55 17.88 4.01
CA ASP A 156 8.60 18.82 2.88
C ASP A 156 7.18 19.12 2.32
N VAL A 157 6.24 18.17 2.40
CA VAL A 157 4.83 18.39 2.00
C VAL A 157 3.92 18.90 3.11
N GLY A 158 4.46 19.20 4.30
CA GLY A 158 3.79 19.94 5.35
C GLY A 158 3.27 19.13 6.54
N PHE A 159 3.55 17.83 6.65
CA PHE A 159 3.25 17.08 7.86
C PHE A 159 4.08 17.57 9.06
N SER A 160 3.46 17.61 10.23
CA SER A 160 4.16 17.85 11.49
C SER A 160 5.11 16.68 11.82
N GLU A 161 6.00 16.87 12.78
CA GLU A 161 6.89 15.81 13.25
C GLU A 161 6.10 14.63 13.82
N GLU A 162 5.05 14.91 14.59
CA GLU A 162 4.17 13.88 15.15
C GLU A 162 3.46 13.08 14.06
N GLU A 163 2.82 13.74 13.09
CA GLU A 163 2.15 13.08 11.98
C GLU A 163 3.10 12.25 11.13
N THR A 164 4.33 12.74 10.93
CA THR A 164 5.37 12.01 10.21
C THR A 164 5.72 10.69 10.91
N HIS A 165 5.97 10.72 12.22
CA HIS A 165 6.22 9.50 13.00
C HIS A 165 5.00 8.58 13.05
N ASP A 166 3.79 9.15 13.10
CA ASP A 166 2.55 8.38 13.05
C ASP A 166 2.43 7.59 11.72
N ILE A 167 2.61 8.26 10.60
CA ILE A 167 2.55 7.63 9.26
C ILE A 167 3.65 6.58 9.10
N LEU A 168 4.87 6.87 9.58
CA LEU A 168 6.01 5.97 9.43
C LEU A 168 5.94 4.72 10.33
N GLY A 169 5.11 4.71 11.39
CA GLY A 169 5.04 3.52 12.22
C GLY A 169 4.03 3.55 13.38
N ASN A 170 3.87 4.67 14.07
CA ASN A 170 3.04 4.71 15.28
C ASN A 170 1.57 4.36 15.01
N ASN A 171 1.03 4.73 13.85
CA ASN A 171 -0.34 4.38 13.47
C ASN A 171 -0.54 2.86 13.39
N TRP A 172 0.39 2.15 12.74
CA TRP A 172 0.39 0.69 12.70
C TRP A 172 0.53 0.08 14.09
N TYR A 173 1.48 0.57 14.88
CA TYR A 173 1.67 0.10 16.26
C TYR A 173 0.39 0.27 17.08
N ASN A 174 -0.23 1.45 17.06
CA ASN A 174 -1.45 1.75 17.79
C ASN A 174 -2.66 0.95 17.27
N PHE A 175 -2.69 0.66 15.97
CA PHE A 175 -3.72 -0.19 15.38
C PHE A 175 -3.61 -1.62 15.89
N TYR A 176 -2.43 -2.24 15.77
CA TYR A 176 -2.22 -3.63 16.20
C TYR A 176 -2.43 -3.83 17.71
N LYS A 177 -2.04 -2.85 18.51
CA LYS A 177 -2.23 -2.90 19.96
C LYS A 177 -3.69 -3.05 20.41
N LYS A 178 -4.66 -2.72 19.54
CA LYS A 178 -6.10 -2.93 19.84
C LYS A 178 -6.50 -4.40 19.82
N PHE A 179 -5.67 -5.29 19.30
CA PHE A 179 -5.93 -6.71 19.12
C PHE A 179 -5.13 -7.59 20.10
N ASP A 180 -4.26 -6.99 20.92
CA ASP A 180 -3.58 -7.63 22.03
C ASP A 180 -4.55 -7.81 23.25
#